data_01b5ba26248ef490b0ca19d4a22e6dd3
#
_entry.id   01b5ba26248ef490b0ca19d4a22e6dd3
#
_cell.length_a   1.000
_cell.length_b   1.000
_cell.length_c   1.000
_cell.angle_alpha   90.00
_cell.angle_beta   90.00
_cell.angle_gamma   90.00
#
_symmetry.space_group_name_H-M   'P 1'
#
loop_
_entity.id
_entity.type
_entity.pdbx_description
1 polymer ?
#
loop_
_entity_poly.entity_id
_entity_poly.type
_entity_poly.pdbx_seq_one_letter_code
_entity_poly.pdbx_strand_id
1 'polypeptide(L)'
;MIECVKEYLSNIASELGKNIEDMDMESIERAAHIIMESEKQGGRIHVTGIGKPGHVAGYIASLLSSTGTSAYELHGTEAVHGSSGQVKKGEVVIAISNSGETMELEATVQTLIANGAHIISCTGNPQSTLAKQSEVCLVAHVDEEGDALNKPPRASILSEILILQCLSVVLQEAKKLDLNQYVKWHPG
;
A
#
# COMPACT_ATOMS: atom_id res chain seq x y z
N MET A 1 -33.59 -3.22 -7.54
CA MET A 1 -32.58 -2.16 -7.36
C MET A 1 -31.82 -2.33 -6.03
N ILE A 2 -32.48 -2.32 -4.90
CA ILE A 2 -31.85 -2.49 -3.56
C ILE A 2 -31.26 -3.91 -3.33
N GLU A 3 -31.81 -4.95 -3.96
CA GLU A 3 -31.33 -6.33 -3.77
C GLU A 3 -29.89 -6.53 -4.24
N CYS A 4 -29.49 -5.89 -5.33
CA CYS A 4 -28.10 -5.93 -5.78
C CYS A 4 -27.10 -5.31 -4.78
N VAL A 5 -27.55 -4.35 -3.94
CA VAL A 5 -26.71 -3.78 -2.87
C VAL A 5 -26.55 -4.77 -1.71
N LYS A 6 -27.59 -5.50 -1.36
CA LYS A 6 -27.50 -6.54 -0.31
C LYS A 6 -26.55 -7.67 -0.73
N GLU A 7 -26.68 -8.13 -1.96
CA GLU A 7 -25.79 -9.13 -2.54
C GLU A 7 -24.33 -8.63 -2.55
N TYR A 8 -24.10 -7.43 -3.04
CA TYR A 8 -22.79 -6.79 -3.00
C TYR A 8 -22.20 -6.73 -1.59
N LEU A 9 -23.00 -6.28 -0.59
CA LEU A 9 -22.52 -6.19 0.80
C LEU A 9 -22.17 -7.57 1.38
N SER A 10 -22.95 -8.60 1.04
CA SER A 10 -22.68 -9.99 1.46
C SER A 10 -21.36 -10.48 0.85
N ASN A 11 -21.15 -10.25 -0.44
CA ASN A 11 -19.93 -10.66 -1.15
C ASN A 11 -18.69 -9.93 -0.60
N ILE A 12 -18.78 -8.61 -0.39
CA ILE A 12 -17.69 -7.83 0.20
C ILE A 12 -17.35 -8.31 1.61
N ALA A 13 -18.34 -8.58 2.45
CA ALA A 13 -18.09 -9.10 3.79
C ALA A 13 -17.39 -10.46 3.76
N SER A 14 -17.75 -11.33 2.81
CA SER A 14 -17.11 -12.63 2.60
C SER A 14 -15.65 -12.45 2.13
N GLU A 15 -15.41 -11.62 1.11
CA GLU A 15 -14.06 -11.39 0.57
C GLU A 15 -13.11 -10.80 1.62
N LEU A 16 -13.55 -9.78 2.36
CA LEU A 16 -12.75 -9.20 3.44
C LEU A 16 -12.54 -10.18 4.60
N GLY A 17 -13.53 -11.03 4.92
CA GLY A 17 -13.40 -12.08 5.92
C GLY A 17 -12.27 -13.06 5.57
N LYS A 18 -12.28 -13.59 4.34
CA LYS A 18 -11.19 -14.45 3.83
C LYS A 18 -9.83 -13.74 3.89
N ASN A 19 -9.79 -12.50 3.43
CA ASN A 19 -8.54 -11.72 3.42
C ASN A 19 -7.95 -11.52 4.83
N ILE A 20 -8.81 -11.33 5.84
CA ILE A 20 -8.39 -11.21 7.24
C ILE A 20 -7.87 -12.56 7.76
N GLU A 21 -8.54 -13.66 7.45
CA GLU A 21 -8.15 -15.01 7.90
C GLU A 21 -6.80 -15.44 7.28
N ASP A 22 -6.57 -15.11 6.02
CA ASP A 22 -5.38 -15.49 5.25
C ASP A 22 -4.23 -14.46 5.33
N MET A 23 -4.38 -13.39 6.12
CA MET A 23 -3.42 -12.29 6.17
C MET A 23 -2.06 -12.73 6.74
N ASP A 24 -1.00 -12.55 5.94
CA ASP A 24 0.37 -12.86 6.33
C ASP A 24 0.95 -11.78 7.25
N MET A 25 0.86 -12.02 8.55
CA MET A 25 1.37 -11.13 9.60
C MET A 25 2.89 -10.99 9.57
N GLU A 26 3.63 -12.02 9.14
CA GLU A 26 5.10 -11.97 9.04
C GLU A 26 5.53 -10.99 7.95
N SER A 27 4.84 -10.97 6.81
CA SER A 27 5.10 -10.00 5.76
C SER A 27 4.83 -8.57 6.20
N ILE A 28 3.78 -8.32 7.01
CA ILE A 28 3.50 -6.99 7.58
C ILE A 28 4.63 -6.57 8.53
N GLU A 29 5.08 -7.47 9.40
CA GLU A 29 6.19 -7.20 10.33
C GLU A 29 7.50 -6.93 9.58
N ARG A 30 7.82 -7.72 8.56
CA ARG A 30 8.99 -7.49 7.70
C ARG A 30 8.93 -6.14 6.99
N ALA A 31 7.78 -5.77 6.44
CA ALA A 31 7.57 -4.46 5.81
C ALA A 31 7.81 -3.33 6.82
N ALA A 32 7.26 -3.45 8.03
CA ALA A 32 7.46 -2.48 9.10
C ALA A 32 8.95 -2.35 9.49
N HIS A 33 9.68 -3.47 9.57
CA HIS A 33 11.12 -3.45 9.83
C HIS A 33 11.91 -2.68 8.77
N ILE A 34 11.66 -2.91 7.48
CA ILE A 34 12.32 -2.19 6.38
C ILE A 34 12.05 -0.69 6.51
N ILE A 35 10.80 -0.30 6.76
CA ILE A 35 10.42 1.10 6.95
C ILE A 35 11.18 1.73 8.13
N MET A 36 11.17 1.08 9.29
CA MET A 36 11.84 1.58 10.50
C MET A 36 13.36 1.71 10.32
N GLU A 37 14.00 0.77 9.61
CA GLU A 37 15.43 0.86 9.32
C GLU A 37 15.76 2.02 8.38
N SER A 38 14.93 2.27 7.35
CA SER A 38 15.06 3.45 6.49
C SER A 38 14.91 4.75 7.29
N GLU A 39 13.88 4.85 8.15
CA GLU A 39 13.65 6.03 8.99
C GLU A 39 14.81 6.31 9.97
N LYS A 40 15.43 5.28 10.56
CA LYS A 40 16.62 5.44 11.42
C LYS A 40 17.80 6.10 10.69
N GLN A 41 17.86 5.93 9.38
CA GLN A 41 18.86 6.54 8.51
C GLN A 41 18.41 7.89 7.93
N GLY A 42 17.25 8.41 8.37
CA GLY A 42 16.68 9.66 7.89
C GLY A 42 15.95 9.53 6.55
N GLY A 43 15.66 8.31 6.11
CA GLY A 43 14.89 8.02 4.90
C GLY A 43 13.40 8.31 5.07
N ARG A 44 12.72 8.48 3.96
CA ARG A 44 11.28 8.73 3.86
C ARG A 44 10.59 7.57 3.17
N ILE A 45 9.28 7.53 3.30
CA ILE A 45 8.44 6.51 2.67
C ILE A 45 7.68 7.17 1.51
N HIS A 46 7.67 6.52 0.38
CA HIS A 46 6.88 6.94 -0.77
C HIS A 46 5.81 5.89 -1.05
N VAL A 47 4.61 6.31 -1.38
CA VAL A 47 3.52 5.40 -1.73
C VAL A 47 3.08 5.71 -3.14
N THR A 48 2.94 4.71 -3.99
CA THR A 48 2.62 4.89 -5.42
C THR A 48 1.66 3.83 -5.92
N GLY A 49 0.95 4.14 -6.99
CA GLY A 49 0.04 3.27 -7.71
C GLY A 49 -0.52 3.99 -8.94
N ILE A 50 -1.19 3.26 -9.81
CA ILE A 50 -1.78 3.82 -11.04
C ILE A 50 -3.30 3.68 -10.98
N GLY A 51 -4.03 4.73 -11.36
CA GLY A 51 -5.51 4.75 -11.33
C GLY A 51 -6.06 4.72 -9.90
N LYS A 52 -6.98 3.79 -9.58
CA LYS A 52 -7.58 3.70 -8.25
C LYS A 52 -6.58 3.35 -7.14
N PRO A 53 -5.62 2.44 -7.33
CA PRO A 53 -4.50 2.24 -6.39
C PRO A 53 -3.67 3.51 -6.13
N GLY A 54 -3.59 4.45 -7.08
CA GLY A 54 -2.97 5.76 -6.86
C GLY A 54 -3.72 6.60 -5.82
N HIS A 55 -5.06 6.57 -5.82
CA HIS A 55 -5.85 7.23 -4.78
C HIS A 55 -5.68 6.56 -3.41
N VAL A 56 -5.52 5.23 -3.38
CA VAL A 56 -5.15 4.50 -2.16
C VAL A 56 -3.76 4.95 -1.69
N ALA A 57 -2.80 5.12 -2.61
CA ALA A 57 -1.46 5.60 -2.28
C ALA A 57 -1.48 6.97 -1.58
N GLY A 58 -2.24 7.92 -2.09
CA GLY A 58 -2.43 9.23 -1.44
C GLY A 58 -3.04 9.13 -0.05
N TYR A 59 -4.08 8.29 0.11
CA TYR A 59 -4.70 8.04 1.42
C TYR A 59 -3.69 7.42 2.41
N ILE A 60 -2.96 6.39 2.00
CA ILE A 60 -2.00 5.69 2.87
C ILE A 60 -0.82 6.59 3.22
N ALA A 61 -0.30 7.39 2.29
CA ALA A 61 0.75 8.37 2.59
C ALA A 61 0.28 9.38 3.65
N SER A 62 -0.96 9.86 3.55
CA SER A 62 -1.58 10.73 4.55
C SER A 62 -1.74 10.04 5.90
N LEU A 63 -2.26 8.79 5.93
CA LEU A 63 -2.45 8.02 7.15
C LEU A 63 -1.11 7.78 7.87
N LEU A 64 -0.08 7.31 7.16
CA LEU A 64 1.25 7.07 7.69
C LEU A 64 1.86 8.35 8.28
N SER A 65 1.75 9.47 7.56
CA SER A 65 2.22 10.78 8.04
C SER A 65 1.51 11.20 9.31
N SER A 66 0.20 10.99 9.40
CA SER A 66 -0.62 11.34 10.57
C SER A 66 -0.28 10.51 11.81
N THR A 67 0.33 9.34 11.62
CA THR A 67 0.77 8.44 12.69
C THR A 67 2.28 8.42 12.92
N GLY A 68 3.00 9.40 12.35
CA GLY A 68 4.42 9.66 12.64
C GLY A 68 5.41 8.93 11.74
N THR A 69 4.98 8.41 10.60
CA THR A 69 5.85 7.91 9.54
C THR A 69 5.91 8.93 8.42
N SER A 70 7.09 9.50 8.13
CA SER A 70 7.25 10.50 7.07
C SER A 70 6.98 9.91 5.71
N ALA A 71 5.74 9.97 5.23
CA ALA A 71 5.29 9.35 4.00
C ALA A 71 4.73 10.38 3.01
N TYR A 72 4.97 10.13 1.72
CA TYR A 72 4.59 11.01 0.63
C TYR A 72 4.02 10.19 -0.53
N GLU A 73 2.99 10.72 -1.18
CA GLU A 73 2.54 10.16 -2.45
C GLU A 73 3.58 10.42 -3.54
N LEU A 74 3.91 9.38 -4.32
CA LEU A 74 4.69 9.46 -5.54
C LEU A 74 3.76 9.17 -6.72
N HIS A 75 3.59 10.12 -7.61
CA HIS A 75 2.75 9.94 -8.78
C HIS A 75 3.35 8.89 -9.73
N GLY A 76 2.62 7.78 -9.94
CA GLY A 76 3.16 6.60 -10.60
C GLY A 76 3.62 6.81 -12.05
N THR A 77 2.98 7.70 -12.81
CA THR A 77 3.39 8.00 -14.19
C THR A 77 4.42 9.12 -14.30
N GLU A 78 4.39 10.11 -13.40
CA GLU A 78 5.37 11.21 -13.41
C GLU A 78 6.76 10.77 -12.95
N ALA A 79 6.86 9.63 -12.26
CA ALA A 79 8.14 9.11 -11.78
C ALA A 79 9.13 8.88 -12.93
N VAL A 80 8.71 8.28 -14.03
CA VAL A 80 9.57 8.05 -15.20
C VAL A 80 9.88 9.33 -16.01
N HIS A 81 9.19 10.42 -15.71
CA HIS A 81 9.42 11.75 -16.31
C HIS A 81 10.23 12.68 -15.40
N GLY A 82 10.90 12.14 -14.38
CA GLY A 82 11.82 12.85 -13.51
C GLY A 82 11.45 12.90 -12.04
N SER A 83 10.19 12.66 -11.66
CA SER A 83 9.76 12.68 -10.25
C SER A 83 10.38 11.55 -9.41
N SER A 84 10.93 10.50 -10.03
CA SER A 84 11.73 9.48 -9.34
C SER A 84 12.96 10.06 -8.63
N GLY A 85 13.45 11.22 -9.05
CA GLY A 85 14.55 11.94 -8.40
C GLY A 85 14.24 12.41 -6.97
N GLN A 86 12.98 12.41 -6.54
CA GLN A 86 12.62 12.69 -5.15
C GLN A 86 12.90 11.52 -4.21
N VAL A 87 13.03 10.29 -4.74
CA VAL A 87 13.34 9.09 -3.97
C VAL A 87 14.84 8.87 -3.92
N LYS A 88 15.40 8.83 -2.71
CA LYS A 88 16.83 8.66 -2.48
C LYS A 88 17.18 7.21 -2.21
N LYS A 89 18.43 6.85 -2.40
CA LYS A 89 18.95 5.54 -2.03
C LYS A 89 18.67 5.22 -0.56
N GLY A 90 18.13 4.05 -0.29
CA GLY A 90 17.76 3.56 1.05
C GLY A 90 16.39 4.03 1.53
N GLU A 91 15.66 4.86 0.76
CA GLU A 91 14.26 5.16 1.03
C GLU A 91 13.35 4.01 0.59
N VAL A 92 12.16 3.95 1.15
CA VAL A 92 11.18 2.87 0.88
C VAL A 92 10.09 3.36 -0.05
N VAL A 93 9.71 2.51 -1.00
CA VAL A 93 8.56 2.74 -1.86
C VAL A 93 7.57 1.61 -1.68
N ILE A 94 6.34 1.94 -1.28
CA ILE A 94 5.20 1.03 -1.27
C ILE A 94 4.49 1.18 -2.63
N ALA A 95 4.52 0.14 -3.46
CA ALA A 95 3.90 0.12 -4.78
C ALA A 95 2.64 -0.73 -4.77
N ILE A 96 1.50 -0.14 -5.18
CA ILE A 96 0.17 -0.74 -5.08
C ILE A 96 -0.36 -1.05 -6.47
N SER A 97 -0.70 -2.32 -6.73
CA SER A 97 -1.34 -2.78 -7.96
C SER A 97 -2.02 -4.13 -7.76
N ASN A 98 -3.33 -4.21 -7.92
CA ASN A 98 -4.06 -5.47 -7.74
C ASN A 98 -3.52 -6.60 -8.62
N SER A 99 -3.32 -6.36 -9.92
CA SER A 99 -2.73 -7.37 -10.83
C SER A 99 -1.23 -7.58 -10.61
N GLY A 100 -0.52 -6.53 -10.16
CA GLY A 100 0.94 -6.50 -10.10
C GLY A 100 1.64 -6.50 -11.47
N GLU A 101 0.88 -6.26 -12.56
CA GLU A 101 1.34 -6.31 -13.96
C GLU A 101 1.04 -5.00 -14.72
N THR A 102 0.87 -3.89 -14.00
CA THR A 102 0.63 -2.58 -14.62
C THR A 102 1.94 -2.05 -15.21
N MET A 103 2.05 -1.99 -16.52
CA MET A 103 3.31 -1.65 -17.24
C MET A 103 3.90 -0.31 -16.81
N GLU A 104 3.07 0.72 -16.62
CA GLU A 104 3.52 2.05 -16.20
C GLU A 104 4.12 2.01 -14.78
N LEU A 105 3.50 1.24 -13.89
CA LEU A 105 4.01 1.06 -12.53
C LEU A 105 5.30 0.24 -12.53
N GLU A 106 5.39 -0.79 -13.37
CA GLU A 106 6.61 -1.59 -13.52
C GLU A 106 7.80 -0.73 -13.95
N ALA A 107 7.63 0.11 -14.99
CA ALA A 107 8.67 1.04 -15.43
C ALA A 107 9.13 2.00 -14.30
N THR A 108 8.16 2.49 -13.52
CA THR A 108 8.44 3.31 -12.34
C THR A 108 9.24 2.54 -11.30
N VAL A 109 8.82 1.34 -10.93
CA VAL A 109 9.47 0.50 -9.92
C VAL A 109 10.90 0.14 -10.34
N GLN A 110 11.12 -0.22 -11.60
CA GLN A 110 12.47 -0.48 -12.13
C GLN A 110 13.38 0.75 -11.98
N THR A 111 12.87 1.94 -12.29
CA THR A 111 13.63 3.20 -12.11
C THR A 111 13.98 3.42 -10.64
N LEU A 112 13.05 3.16 -9.72
CA LEU A 112 13.25 3.35 -8.29
C LEU A 112 14.24 2.33 -7.70
N ILE A 113 14.19 1.07 -8.16
CA ILE A 113 15.21 0.05 -7.82
C ILE A 113 16.59 0.49 -8.29
N ALA A 114 16.70 1.01 -9.52
CA ALA A 114 17.97 1.52 -10.03
C ALA A 114 18.51 2.71 -9.23
N ASN A 115 17.63 3.53 -8.63
CA ASN A 115 17.99 4.61 -7.72
C ASN A 115 18.38 4.09 -6.31
N GLY A 116 18.22 2.78 -6.04
CA GLY A 116 18.58 2.16 -4.76
C GLY A 116 17.49 2.26 -3.68
N ALA A 117 16.23 2.40 -4.06
CA ALA A 117 15.10 2.33 -3.15
C ALA A 117 14.76 0.89 -2.76
N HIS A 118 14.24 0.70 -1.56
CA HIS A 118 13.63 -0.55 -1.11
C HIS A 118 12.18 -0.60 -1.58
N ILE A 119 11.75 -1.72 -2.17
CA ILE A 119 10.39 -1.87 -2.69
C ILE A 119 9.58 -2.82 -1.80
N ILE A 120 8.41 -2.35 -1.38
CA ILE A 120 7.35 -3.16 -0.77
C ILE A 120 6.18 -3.15 -1.75
N SER A 121 5.74 -4.32 -2.21
CA SER A 121 4.54 -4.41 -3.05
C SER A 121 3.27 -4.65 -2.22
N CYS A 122 2.15 -4.10 -2.68
CA CYS A 122 0.81 -4.46 -2.23
C CYS A 122 0.03 -4.92 -3.47
N THR A 123 -0.27 -6.21 -3.57
CA THR A 123 -0.86 -6.80 -4.78
C THR A 123 -1.75 -8.00 -4.46
N GLY A 124 -2.76 -8.25 -5.28
CA GLY A 124 -3.58 -9.47 -5.22
C GLY A 124 -2.88 -10.71 -5.79
N ASN A 125 -1.76 -10.54 -6.50
CA ASN A 125 -1.05 -11.63 -7.16
C ASN A 125 0.40 -11.75 -6.66
N PRO A 126 0.70 -12.67 -5.72
CA PRO A 126 2.06 -12.86 -5.20
C PRO A 126 3.05 -13.43 -6.23
N GLN A 127 2.57 -13.89 -7.39
CA GLN A 127 3.42 -14.36 -8.48
C GLN A 127 3.67 -13.30 -9.58
N SER A 128 3.14 -12.10 -9.38
CA SER A 128 3.28 -11.00 -10.35
C SER A 128 4.71 -10.49 -10.47
N THR A 129 4.94 -9.74 -11.55
CA THR A 129 6.21 -9.04 -11.80
C THR A 129 6.54 -8.07 -10.66
N LEU A 130 5.55 -7.31 -10.19
CA LEU A 130 5.71 -6.38 -9.06
C LEU A 130 6.12 -7.11 -7.78
N ALA A 131 5.45 -8.22 -7.43
CA ALA A 131 5.77 -9.02 -6.25
C ALA A 131 7.21 -9.56 -6.28
N LYS A 132 7.64 -10.07 -7.45
CA LYS A 132 9.00 -10.62 -7.64
C LYS A 132 10.10 -9.56 -7.58
N GLN A 133 9.79 -8.30 -7.87
CA GLN A 133 10.73 -7.17 -7.82
C GLN A 133 10.79 -6.54 -6.42
N SER A 134 9.90 -6.90 -5.52
CA SER A 134 9.83 -6.34 -4.16
C SER A 134 10.58 -7.20 -3.13
N GLU A 135 11.08 -6.56 -2.09
CA GLU A 135 11.70 -7.23 -0.94
C GLU A 135 10.66 -7.89 -0.03
N VAL A 136 9.47 -7.29 0.03
CA VAL A 136 8.30 -7.83 0.73
C VAL A 136 7.07 -7.63 -0.14
N CYS A 137 6.26 -8.68 -0.24
CA CYS A 137 4.95 -8.63 -0.89
C CYS A 137 3.85 -8.71 0.18
N LEU A 138 3.05 -7.66 0.27
CA LEU A 138 1.82 -7.63 1.05
C LEU A 138 0.69 -8.11 0.14
N VAL A 139 0.13 -9.28 0.43
CA VAL A 139 -0.87 -9.92 -0.43
C VAL A 139 -2.27 -9.41 -0.07
N ALA A 140 -2.90 -8.68 -0.99
CA ALA A 140 -4.25 -8.13 -0.89
C ALA A 140 -5.20 -8.84 -1.89
N HIS A 141 -5.20 -10.19 -1.84
CA HIS A 141 -5.96 -11.01 -2.79
C HIS A 141 -7.46 -10.94 -2.53
N VAL A 142 -8.24 -10.89 -3.60
CA VAL A 142 -9.69 -11.10 -3.59
C VAL A 142 -10.08 -11.99 -4.77
N ASP A 143 -11.04 -12.87 -4.58
CA ASP A 143 -11.57 -13.73 -5.65
C ASP A 143 -12.52 -12.94 -6.57
N GLU A 144 -13.31 -12.02 -5.98
CA GLU A 144 -14.33 -11.24 -6.67
C GLU A 144 -14.37 -9.79 -6.21
N GLU A 145 -14.79 -8.89 -7.12
CA GLU A 145 -15.01 -7.47 -6.81
C GLU A 145 -16.38 -7.19 -6.16
N GLY A 146 -17.20 -8.21 -6.04
CA GLY A 146 -18.44 -8.25 -5.25
C GLY A 146 -19.72 -7.90 -5.99
N ASP A 147 -19.67 -7.31 -7.19
CA ASP A 147 -20.85 -7.02 -8.00
C ASP A 147 -20.97 -7.97 -9.21
N ALA A 148 -22.14 -8.00 -9.84
CA ALA A 148 -22.45 -8.90 -10.96
C ALA A 148 -21.55 -8.71 -12.19
N LEU A 149 -20.94 -7.54 -12.36
CA LEU A 149 -19.99 -7.27 -13.45
C LEU A 149 -18.60 -7.82 -13.14
N ASN A 150 -18.22 -7.89 -11.87
CA ASN A 150 -16.92 -8.36 -11.38
C ASN A 150 -15.71 -7.71 -12.07
N LYS A 151 -15.77 -6.40 -12.36
CA LYS A 151 -14.74 -5.65 -13.08
C LYS A 151 -14.30 -4.36 -12.39
N PRO A 152 -15.23 -3.48 -11.93
CA PRO A 152 -14.81 -2.27 -11.25
C PRO A 152 -14.12 -2.61 -9.91
N PRO A 153 -12.89 -2.14 -9.66
CA PRO A 153 -12.18 -2.42 -8.41
C PRO A 153 -12.94 -1.88 -7.20
N ARG A 154 -13.39 -2.78 -6.33
CA ARG A 154 -14.11 -2.50 -5.08
C ARG A 154 -13.54 -3.32 -3.92
N ALA A 155 -13.70 -4.65 -3.95
CA ALA A 155 -13.14 -5.55 -2.95
C ALA A 155 -11.61 -5.46 -2.92
N SER A 156 -10.96 -5.45 -4.08
CA SER A 156 -9.51 -5.29 -4.19
C SER A 156 -9.01 -4.00 -3.54
N ILE A 157 -9.68 -2.87 -3.78
CA ILE A 157 -9.33 -1.59 -3.15
C ILE A 157 -9.50 -1.64 -1.62
N LEU A 158 -10.57 -2.25 -1.13
CA LEU A 158 -10.78 -2.42 0.31
C LEU A 158 -9.70 -3.31 0.95
N SER A 159 -9.29 -4.39 0.26
CA SER A 159 -8.23 -5.27 0.70
C SER A 159 -6.86 -4.57 0.73
N GLU A 160 -6.52 -3.79 -0.32
CA GLU A 160 -5.31 -2.96 -0.36
C GLU A 160 -5.27 -1.98 0.82
N ILE A 161 -6.39 -1.28 1.07
CA ILE A 161 -6.49 -0.34 2.20
C ILE A 161 -6.34 -1.09 3.52
N LEU A 162 -7.01 -2.22 3.72
CA LEU A 162 -7.00 -2.97 4.97
C LEU A 162 -5.60 -3.42 5.37
N ILE A 163 -4.87 -4.07 4.46
CA ILE A 163 -3.52 -4.57 4.77
C ILE A 163 -2.53 -3.41 5.04
N LEU A 164 -2.65 -2.31 4.32
CA LEU A 164 -1.81 -1.13 4.53
C LEU A 164 -2.18 -0.36 5.81
N GLN A 165 -3.44 -0.40 6.25
CA GLN A 165 -3.84 0.06 7.58
C GLN A 165 -3.24 -0.82 8.67
N CYS A 166 -3.20 -2.15 8.50
CA CYS A 166 -2.54 -3.05 9.44
C CYS A 166 -1.03 -2.72 9.58
N LEU A 167 -0.35 -2.44 8.47
CA LEU A 167 1.03 -1.95 8.49
C LEU A 167 1.16 -0.63 9.27
N SER A 168 0.23 0.31 9.08
CA SER A 168 0.21 1.58 9.83
C SER A 168 0.05 1.35 11.34
N VAL A 169 -0.80 0.41 11.76
CA VAL A 169 -1.00 0.05 13.16
C VAL A 169 0.28 -0.50 13.78
N VAL A 170 0.99 -1.40 13.08
CA VAL A 170 2.28 -1.95 13.54
C VAL A 170 3.32 -0.84 13.71
N LEU A 171 3.44 0.06 12.74
CA LEU A 171 4.38 1.19 12.79
C LEU A 171 4.04 2.16 13.93
N GLN A 172 2.76 2.46 14.14
CA GLN A 172 2.28 3.30 15.24
C GLN A 172 2.63 2.70 16.61
N GLU A 173 2.40 1.41 16.79
CA GLU A 173 2.73 0.69 18.03
C GLU A 173 4.24 0.67 18.28
N ALA A 174 5.03 0.37 17.25
CA ALA A 174 6.50 0.35 17.35
C ALA A 174 7.07 1.73 17.74
N LYS A 175 6.44 2.82 17.31
CA LYS A 175 6.82 4.21 17.66
C LYS A 175 6.26 4.66 19.01
N LYS A 176 5.39 3.87 19.65
CA LYS A 176 4.71 4.23 20.90
C LYS A 176 4.02 5.57 20.81
N LEU A 177 3.32 5.82 19.69
CA LEU A 177 2.59 7.08 19.47
C LEU A 177 1.55 7.27 20.56
N ASP A 178 1.66 8.34 21.33
CA ASP A 178 0.68 8.72 22.33
C ASP A 178 -0.32 9.78 21.83
N LEU A 179 -1.43 9.94 22.56
CA LEU A 179 -2.48 10.88 22.23
C LEU A 179 -1.99 12.34 22.18
N ASN A 180 -1.04 12.71 23.05
CA ASN A 180 -0.54 14.09 23.10
C ASN A 180 0.26 14.42 21.83
N GLN A 181 1.07 13.49 21.36
CA GLN A 181 1.81 13.65 20.12
C GLN A 181 0.87 13.63 18.90
N TYR A 182 -0.12 12.74 18.91
CA TYR A 182 -1.13 12.67 17.85
C TYR A 182 -1.88 14.02 17.70
N VAL A 183 -2.35 14.59 18.81
CA VAL A 183 -3.06 15.88 18.83
C VAL A 183 -2.17 17.02 18.31
N LYS A 184 -0.86 17.01 18.59
CA LYS A 184 0.05 18.03 18.04
C LYS A 184 0.14 18.02 16.52
N TRP A 185 -0.01 16.84 15.91
CA TRP A 185 -0.03 16.70 14.45
C TRP A 185 -1.41 16.95 13.82
N HIS A 186 -2.45 17.04 14.66
CA HIS A 186 -3.85 17.28 14.26
C HIS A 186 -4.42 18.49 15.02
N PRO A 187 -3.98 19.73 14.72
CA PRO A 187 -4.35 20.90 15.50
C PRO A 187 -5.74 21.46 15.16
N GLY A 188 -6.50 20.84 14.24
CA GLY A 188 -7.84 21.24 13.80
C GLY A 188 -8.98 20.43 14.35
#